data_659b5a8d18c480ad48bd14a309a0667a
#
_entry.id   659b5a8d18c480ad48bd14a309a0667a
#
_cell.length_a   1.000
_cell.length_b   1.000
_cell.length_c   1.000
_cell.angle_alpha   90.00
_cell.angle_beta   90.00
_cell.angle_gamma   90.00
#
_symmetry.space_group_name_H-M   'P 1'
#
loop_
_entity.id
_entity.type
_entity.pdbx_description
1 polymer ?
#
loop_
_entity_poly.entity_id
_entity_poly.type
_entity_poly.pdbx_seq_one_letter_code
_entity_poly.pdbx_strand_id
1 'polypeptide(L)'
;MVRADLLDAVDATLRRYRNREKPFGGVQLLMIGDLQQLAPVVRDSEWSLLRNYYETPYFFASRALRETTYMTIELEKVYRQNDTFFLSLLNKIRENKADDEVLNELNRRYQQGFQPPKEEGYIRLTTHNNQAQQVNDRELASLPGKPYHFRAEVTGTFPEYTYPADEILTIKEGAQIMFLKNDVSLEKRYYNGMIGEVVAVNDSEIYVKEKGSEEDFLLLPEEWGNYKYVLNEETKEITEVIEGTFRQYPIRLAWAITIHKSQGLTFERAIIDARNSFAHGQTYVALSRCKTLEGLVLESPLRKEAIISDSVVDNFTKEVERNKPGNKQLSDMQKAYFFDLLSDLFNFYSLEQAYKRLLRMLDEDLYKLYPKLL
;
A
#
# COMPACT_ATOMS: atom_id res chain seq x y z
N MET A 1 -3.60 -1.81 -3.86
CA MET A 1 -3.77 -3.07 -4.60
C MET A 1 -3.94 -2.76 -6.08
N VAL A 2 -3.08 -3.34 -6.93
CA VAL A 2 -3.06 -3.05 -8.37
C VAL A 2 -4.10 -3.95 -9.05
N ARG A 3 -5.01 -3.33 -9.83
CA ARG A 3 -6.00 -4.04 -10.66
C ARG A 3 -5.39 -4.39 -12.02
N ALA A 4 -5.99 -5.36 -12.71
CA ALA A 4 -5.56 -5.78 -14.04
C ALA A 4 -5.55 -4.63 -15.06
N ASP A 5 -6.63 -3.82 -15.09
CA ASP A 5 -6.75 -2.65 -15.96
C ASP A 5 -5.70 -1.57 -15.68
N LEU A 6 -5.35 -1.36 -14.41
CA LEU A 6 -4.30 -0.42 -14.03
C LEU A 6 -2.93 -0.92 -14.49
N LEU A 7 -2.66 -2.22 -14.36
CA LEU A 7 -1.39 -2.81 -14.83
C LEU A 7 -1.25 -2.70 -16.35
N ASP A 8 -2.34 -2.92 -17.11
CA ASP A 8 -2.35 -2.71 -18.56
C ASP A 8 -2.17 -1.23 -18.95
N ALA A 9 -2.71 -0.29 -18.14
CA ALA A 9 -2.47 1.13 -18.33
C ALA A 9 -1.00 1.51 -18.09
N VAL A 10 -0.34 0.88 -17.11
CA VAL A 10 1.11 1.02 -16.88
C VAL A 10 1.89 0.51 -18.08
N ASP A 11 1.54 -0.67 -18.61
CA ASP A 11 2.16 -1.22 -19.83
C ASP A 11 2.02 -0.25 -21.01
N ALA A 12 0.80 0.20 -21.30
CA ALA A 12 0.54 1.12 -22.42
C ALA A 12 1.34 2.42 -22.29
N THR A 13 1.47 2.94 -21.07
CA THR A 13 2.26 4.14 -20.79
C THR A 13 3.76 3.89 -21.02
N LEU A 14 4.30 2.80 -20.48
CA LEU A 14 5.71 2.46 -20.65
C LEU A 14 6.06 2.16 -22.11
N ARG A 15 5.20 1.46 -22.85
CA ARG A 15 5.38 1.25 -24.30
C ARG A 15 5.42 2.57 -25.07
N ARG A 16 4.60 3.54 -24.69
CA ARG A 16 4.57 4.87 -25.35
C ARG A 16 5.88 5.64 -25.16
N TYR A 17 6.47 5.59 -23.98
CA TYR A 17 7.65 6.38 -23.64
C TYR A 17 8.99 5.65 -23.80
N ARG A 18 8.97 4.32 -23.95
CA ARG A 18 10.17 3.50 -24.12
C ARG A 18 10.13 2.72 -25.42
N ASN A 19 9.86 1.43 -25.38
CA ASN A 19 9.83 0.55 -26.55
C ASN A 19 8.41 0.03 -26.80
N ARG A 20 7.81 0.37 -27.93
CA ARG A 20 6.44 0.00 -28.28
C ARG A 20 6.24 -1.49 -28.51
N GLU A 21 7.29 -2.20 -28.91
CA GLU A 21 7.22 -3.62 -29.27
C GLU A 21 7.40 -4.56 -28.07
N LYS A 22 7.97 -4.04 -26.96
CA LYS A 22 8.24 -4.87 -25.78
C LYS A 22 7.18 -4.64 -24.69
N PRO A 23 6.69 -5.70 -24.02
CA PRO A 23 5.85 -5.55 -22.83
C PRO A 23 6.51 -4.63 -21.81
N PHE A 24 5.71 -3.80 -21.16
CA PHE A 24 6.16 -2.77 -20.22
C PHE A 24 7.29 -1.87 -20.76
N GLY A 25 7.31 -1.67 -22.08
CA GLY A 25 8.36 -0.86 -22.73
C GLY A 25 9.77 -1.46 -22.62
N GLY A 26 9.90 -2.74 -22.26
CA GLY A 26 11.17 -3.38 -21.97
C GLY A 26 11.76 -3.04 -20.58
N VAL A 27 10.98 -2.41 -19.72
CA VAL A 27 11.38 -2.12 -18.32
C VAL A 27 11.18 -3.36 -17.47
N GLN A 28 12.13 -3.66 -16.60
CA GLN A 28 11.97 -4.72 -15.59
C GLN A 28 10.91 -4.33 -14.58
N LEU A 29 9.91 -5.19 -14.38
CA LEU A 29 8.83 -4.98 -13.44
C LEU A 29 9.04 -5.86 -12.20
N LEU A 30 9.11 -5.25 -11.03
CA LEU A 30 9.08 -5.93 -9.74
C LEU A 30 7.72 -5.71 -9.08
N MET A 31 6.97 -6.80 -8.89
CA MET A 31 5.68 -6.79 -8.21
C MET A 31 5.84 -7.39 -6.81
N ILE A 32 5.42 -6.66 -5.78
CA ILE A 32 5.50 -7.08 -4.39
C ILE A 32 4.09 -7.04 -3.80
N GLY A 33 3.67 -8.12 -3.11
CA GLY A 33 2.36 -8.16 -2.50
C GLY A 33 2.03 -9.49 -1.81
N ASP A 34 0.80 -9.59 -1.36
CA ASP A 34 0.22 -10.80 -0.76
C ASP A 34 -1.24 -10.93 -1.22
N LEU A 35 -1.50 -11.95 -2.03
CA LEU A 35 -2.84 -12.22 -2.58
C LEU A 35 -3.86 -12.69 -1.54
N GLN A 36 -3.40 -13.18 -0.39
CA GLN A 36 -4.27 -13.59 0.71
C GLN A 36 -4.66 -12.41 1.63
N GLN A 37 -4.14 -11.22 1.34
CA GLN A 37 -4.61 -9.97 1.93
C GLN A 37 -5.83 -9.44 1.15
N LEU A 38 -6.17 -8.16 1.37
CA LEU A 38 -7.36 -7.55 0.79
C LEU A 38 -7.36 -7.59 -0.74
N ALA A 39 -8.52 -7.91 -1.32
CA ALA A 39 -8.75 -7.86 -2.76
C ALA A 39 -8.71 -6.41 -3.30
N PRO A 40 -8.46 -6.21 -4.61
CA PRO A 40 -8.61 -4.91 -5.24
C PRO A 40 -10.05 -4.42 -5.12
N VAL A 41 -10.21 -3.14 -4.77
CA VAL A 41 -11.55 -2.53 -4.70
C VAL A 41 -12.01 -2.15 -6.09
N VAL A 42 -13.15 -2.67 -6.51
CA VAL A 42 -13.81 -2.34 -7.79
C VAL A 42 -15.27 -2.04 -7.48
N ARG A 43 -15.77 -0.90 -7.96
CA ARG A 43 -17.18 -0.55 -7.85
C ARG A 43 -18.01 -1.37 -8.85
N ASP A 44 -19.25 -1.70 -8.51
CA ASP A 44 -20.13 -2.48 -9.40
C ASP A 44 -20.28 -1.84 -10.80
N SER A 45 -20.36 -0.50 -10.84
CA SER A 45 -20.41 0.26 -12.09
C SER A 45 -19.14 0.11 -12.94
N GLU A 46 -17.98 0.06 -12.31
CA GLU A 46 -16.70 -0.18 -12.99
C GLU A 46 -16.59 -1.63 -13.43
N TRP A 47 -16.96 -2.57 -12.56
CA TRP A 47 -16.89 -3.99 -12.88
C TRP A 47 -17.81 -4.38 -14.04
N SER A 48 -18.98 -3.77 -14.15
CA SER A 48 -19.89 -4.00 -15.28
C SER A 48 -19.24 -3.72 -16.65
N LEU A 49 -18.28 -2.81 -16.72
CA LEU A 49 -17.49 -2.48 -17.90
C LEU A 49 -16.25 -3.39 -18.01
N LEU A 50 -15.50 -3.55 -16.92
CA LEU A 50 -14.22 -4.26 -16.91
C LEU A 50 -14.35 -5.76 -17.16
N ARG A 51 -15.44 -6.40 -16.71
CA ARG A 51 -15.70 -7.83 -16.92
C ARG A 51 -15.79 -8.26 -18.39
N ASN A 52 -15.99 -7.31 -19.31
CA ASN A 52 -15.96 -7.59 -20.75
C ASN A 52 -14.53 -7.78 -21.27
N TYR A 53 -13.54 -7.36 -20.50
CA TYR A 53 -12.13 -7.36 -20.87
C TYR A 53 -11.27 -8.24 -19.98
N TYR A 54 -11.68 -8.44 -18.71
CA TYR A 54 -10.93 -9.16 -17.69
C TYR A 54 -11.81 -10.18 -16.98
N GLU A 55 -11.30 -11.38 -16.79
CA GLU A 55 -11.99 -12.46 -16.07
C GLU A 55 -12.10 -12.15 -14.57
N THR A 56 -11.17 -11.39 -14.04
CA THR A 56 -11.05 -11.02 -12.61
C THR A 56 -10.36 -9.67 -12.50
N PRO A 57 -10.62 -8.91 -11.41
CA PRO A 57 -9.94 -7.63 -11.18
C PRO A 57 -8.49 -7.77 -10.75
N TYR A 58 -8.01 -8.96 -10.40
CA TYR A 58 -6.66 -9.17 -9.91
C TYR A 58 -5.60 -8.93 -11.00
N PHE A 59 -4.41 -8.49 -10.60
CA PHE A 59 -3.32 -8.12 -11.49
C PHE A 59 -2.93 -9.21 -12.49
N PHE A 60 -3.04 -10.49 -12.10
CA PHE A 60 -2.67 -11.62 -12.96
C PHE A 60 -3.65 -11.85 -14.15
N ALA A 61 -4.78 -11.14 -14.18
CA ALA A 61 -5.66 -11.10 -15.36
C ALA A 61 -5.23 -10.03 -16.38
N SER A 62 -4.20 -9.23 -16.10
CA SER A 62 -3.64 -8.23 -17.03
C SER A 62 -3.23 -8.91 -18.35
N ARG A 63 -3.58 -8.28 -19.46
CA ARG A 63 -3.22 -8.75 -20.81
C ARG A 63 -1.72 -8.63 -21.04
N ALA A 64 -1.14 -7.50 -20.64
CA ALA A 64 0.29 -7.27 -20.75
C ALA A 64 1.11 -8.31 -19.98
N LEU A 65 0.63 -8.71 -18.80
CA LEU A 65 1.31 -9.72 -18.00
C LEU A 65 1.25 -11.11 -18.64
N ARG A 66 0.16 -11.45 -19.32
CA ARG A 66 0.03 -12.71 -20.11
C ARG A 66 1.01 -12.79 -21.27
N GLU A 67 1.43 -11.65 -21.83
CA GLU A 67 2.44 -11.55 -22.88
C GLU A 67 3.88 -11.58 -22.34
N THR A 68 4.04 -11.59 -21.01
CA THR A 68 5.34 -11.44 -20.34
C THR A 68 5.69 -12.72 -19.59
N THR A 69 6.94 -13.18 -19.74
CA THR A 69 7.47 -14.22 -18.87
C THR A 69 7.81 -13.61 -17.53
N TYR A 70 7.17 -14.07 -16.45
CA TYR A 70 7.49 -13.65 -15.10
C TYR A 70 7.68 -14.84 -14.17
N MET A 71 8.34 -14.63 -13.07
CA MET A 71 8.62 -15.63 -12.05
C MET A 71 8.08 -15.15 -10.72
N THR A 72 7.40 -16.03 -10.00
CA THR A 72 6.93 -15.74 -8.65
C THR A 72 7.85 -16.38 -7.63
N ILE A 73 8.33 -15.57 -6.68
CA ILE A 73 9.16 -15.99 -5.55
C ILE A 73 8.35 -15.76 -4.29
N GLU A 74 8.09 -16.82 -3.54
CA GLU A 74 7.43 -16.75 -2.25
C GLU A 74 8.46 -16.53 -1.14
N LEU A 75 8.24 -15.48 -0.31
CA LEU A 75 9.04 -15.22 0.87
C LEU A 75 8.48 -16.03 2.04
N GLU A 76 9.29 -16.89 2.65
CA GLU A 76 8.85 -17.82 3.69
C GLU A 76 9.08 -17.28 5.10
N LYS A 77 10.08 -16.39 5.30
CA LYS A 77 10.44 -15.89 6.62
C LYS A 77 9.58 -14.72 7.05
N VAL A 78 8.91 -14.87 8.18
CA VAL A 78 8.08 -13.81 8.80
C VAL A 78 8.90 -13.09 9.87
N TYR A 79 8.86 -11.75 9.86
CA TYR A 79 9.59 -10.89 10.81
C TYR A 79 8.66 -10.11 11.75
N ARG A 80 7.36 -10.04 11.45
CA ARG A 80 6.40 -9.26 12.24
C ARG A 80 6.05 -9.93 13.56
N GLN A 81 5.75 -11.23 13.53
CA GLN A 81 5.38 -12.01 14.68
C GLN A 81 6.57 -12.87 15.13
N ASN A 82 6.90 -12.78 16.43
CA ASN A 82 7.89 -13.67 17.08
C ASN A 82 7.22 -14.88 17.74
N ASP A 83 5.89 -14.85 17.92
CA ASP A 83 5.09 -15.93 18.45
C ASP A 83 4.83 -16.99 17.36
N THR A 84 5.55 -18.10 17.42
CA THR A 84 5.45 -19.20 16.44
C THR A 84 4.10 -19.89 16.47
N PHE A 85 3.45 -19.95 17.64
CA PHE A 85 2.13 -20.53 17.77
C PHE A 85 1.08 -19.65 17.09
N PHE A 86 1.06 -18.35 17.41
CA PHE A 86 0.17 -17.40 16.75
C PHE A 86 0.40 -17.37 15.24
N LEU A 87 1.65 -17.40 14.79
CA LEU A 87 1.99 -17.47 13.37
C LEU A 87 1.40 -18.72 12.70
N SER A 88 1.42 -19.87 13.39
CA SER A 88 0.81 -21.10 12.86
C SER A 88 -0.70 -20.98 12.68
N LEU A 89 -1.40 -20.33 13.61
CA LEU A 89 -2.84 -20.04 13.50
C LEU A 89 -3.12 -19.09 12.32
N LEU A 90 -2.34 -18.00 12.19
CA LEU A 90 -2.46 -17.05 11.10
C LEU A 90 -2.26 -17.71 9.72
N ASN A 91 -1.28 -18.59 9.60
CA ASN A 91 -1.04 -19.32 8.35
C ASN A 91 -2.21 -20.23 7.98
N LYS A 92 -2.80 -20.94 8.94
CA LYS A 92 -3.99 -21.77 8.70
C LYS A 92 -5.20 -20.91 8.23
N ILE A 93 -5.38 -19.71 8.80
CA ILE A 93 -6.39 -18.75 8.34
C ILE A 93 -6.07 -18.28 6.91
N ARG A 94 -4.81 -17.88 6.67
CA ARG A 94 -4.33 -17.40 5.37
C ARG A 94 -4.54 -18.42 4.24
N GLU A 95 -4.29 -19.69 4.54
CA GLU A 95 -4.39 -20.79 3.58
C GLU A 95 -5.82 -21.37 3.48
N ASN A 96 -6.80 -20.75 4.14
CA ASN A 96 -8.18 -21.28 4.24
C ASN A 96 -8.24 -22.73 4.77
N LYS A 97 -7.31 -23.08 5.68
CA LYS A 97 -7.23 -24.39 6.34
C LYS A 97 -7.61 -24.31 7.82
N ALA A 98 -8.35 -23.28 8.22
CA ALA A 98 -8.81 -23.12 9.58
C ALA A 98 -9.88 -24.19 9.89
N ASP A 99 -9.56 -25.05 10.83
CA ASP A 99 -10.45 -26.04 11.43
C ASP A 99 -11.05 -25.51 12.74
N ASP A 100 -11.91 -26.30 13.35
CA ASP A 100 -12.54 -25.93 14.62
C ASP A 100 -11.53 -25.74 15.76
N GLU A 101 -10.38 -26.42 15.70
CA GLU A 101 -9.32 -26.26 16.70
C GLU A 101 -8.70 -24.85 16.60
N VAL A 102 -8.37 -24.39 15.38
CA VAL A 102 -7.85 -23.04 15.14
C VAL A 102 -8.85 -21.97 15.58
N LEU A 103 -10.12 -22.15 15.23
CA LEU A 103 -11.17 -21.22 15.63
C LEU A 103 -11.37 -21.17 17.14
N ASN A 104 -11.37 -22.33 17.80
CA ASN A 104 -11.50 -22.40 19.25
C ASN A 104 -10.32 -21.74 19.95
N GLU A 105 -9.10 -21.92 19.44
CA GLU A 105 -7.91 -21.31 20.02
C GLU A 105 -7.92 -19.78 19.91
N LEU A 106 -8.27 -19.25 18.73
CA LEU A 106 -8.46 -17.81 18.54
C LEU A 106 -9.61 -17.27 19.39
N ASN A 107 -10.73 -18.02 19.50
CA ASN A 107 -11.89 -17.63 20.28
C ASN A 107 -11.67 -17.61 21.79
N ARG A 108 -10.57 -18.17 22.32
CA ARG A 108 -10.14 -17.94 23.70
C ARG A 108 -9.83 -16.46 23.97
N ARG A 109 -9.55 -15.69 22.90
CA ARG A 109 -9.32 -14.24 22.98
C ARG A 109 -10.63 -13.42 22.91
N TYR A 110 -11.78 -14.08 22.81
CA TYR A 110 -13.08 -13.41 22.83
C TYR A 110 -13.41 -12.88 24.23
N GLN A 111 -13.70 -11.60 24.31
CA GLN A 111 -14.13 -10.91 25.53
C GLN A 111 -15.30 -9.98 25.22
N GLN A 112 -16.49 -10.39 25.61
CA GLN A 112 -17.69 -9.59 25.40
C GLN A 112 -17.62 -8.27 26.18
N GLY A 113 -17.81 -7.14 25.47
CA GLY A 113 -17.87 -5.82 26.11
C GLY A 113 -16.54 -5.37 26.72
N PHE A 114 -15.42 -5.90 26.21
CA PHE A 114 -14.09 -5.51 26.68
C PHE A 114 -13.89 -4.00 26.63
N GLN A 115 -13.55 -3.42 27.77
CA GLN A 115 -13.17 -2.04 27.92
C GLN A 115 -11.65 -1.95 28.07
N PRO A 116 -10.93 -1.44 27.07
CA PRO A 116 -9.47 -1.40 27.14
C PRO A 116 -9.00 -0.42 28.22
N PRO A 117 -7.97 -0.77 29.02
CA PRO A 117 -7.28 0.19 29.85
C PRO A 117 -6.73 1.33 29.01
N LYS A 118 -6.91 2.60 29.47
CA LYS A 118 -6.52 3.78 28.69
C LYS A 118 -5.02 3.83 28.40
N GLU A 119 -4.20 3.34 29.30
CA GLU A 119 -2.75 3.35 29.23
C GLU A 119 -2.18 2.33 28.25
N GLU A 120 -2.96 1.33 27.87
CA GLU A 120 -2.47 0.19 27.08
C GLU A 120 -2.50 0.38 25.56
N GLY A 121 -3.12 1.45 25.06
CA GLY A 121 -3.07 1.82 23.64
C GLY A 121 -3.73 0.82 22.69
N TYR A 122 -4.82 0.16 23.11
CA TYR A 122 -5.59 -0.69 22.21
C TYR A 122 -6.17 0.09 21.05
N ILE A 123 -6.08 -0.48 19.85
CA ILE A 123 -6.73 0.03 18.65
C ILE A 123 -7.84 -0.92 18.20
N ARG A 124 -9.02 -0.40 17.90
CA ARG A 124 -10.12 -1.19 17.38
C ARG A 124 -10.08 -1.24 15.86
N LEU A 125 -10.06 -2.44 15.29
CA LEU A 125 -10.11 -2.67 13.85
C LEU A 125 -11.54 -3.00 13.43
N THR A 126 -12.12 -2.15 12.57
CA THR A 126 -13.50 -2.26 12.10
C THR A 126 -13.54 -2.51 10.58
N THR A 127 -14.66 -3.04 10.09
CA THR A 127 -14.84 -3.28 8.66
C THR A 127 -15.26 -2.02 7.88
N HIS A 128 -15.90 -1.04 8.54
CA HIS A 128 -16.50 0.14 7.90
C HIS A 128 -16.00 1.46 8.51
N ASN A 129 -15.82 2.48 7.66
CA ASN A 129 -15.36 3.81 8.10
C ASN A 129 -16.30 4.47 9.11
N ASN A 130 -17.63 4.36 8.93
CA ASN A 130 -18.61 4.94 9.85
C ASN A 130 -18.52 4.36 11.26
N GLN A 131 -18.23 3.06 11.39
CA GLN A 131 -18.02 2.42 12.69
C GLN A 131 -16.78 2.97 13.40
N ALA A 132 -15.66 3.09 12.66
CA ALA A 132 -14.43 3.67 13.20
C ALA A 132 -14.67 5.12 13.64
N GLN A 133 -15.35 5.92 12.80
CA GLN A 133 -15.66 7.31 13.12
C GLN A 133 -16.52 7.44 14.38
N GLN A 134 -17.60 6.66 14.48
CA GLN A 134 -18.48 6.66 15.66
C GLN A 134 -17.74 6.32 16.96
N VAL A 135 -16.80 5.37 16.91
CA VAL A 135 -15.98 5.05 18.08
C VAL A 135 -15.07 6.22 18.43
N ASN A 136 -14.37 6.79 17.45
CA ASN A 136 -13.46 7.92 17.67
C ASN A 136 -14.21 9.15 18.21
N ASP A 137 -15.36 9.48 17.66
CA ASP A 137 -16.18 10.62 18.11
C ASP A 137 -16.69 10.43 19.53
N ARG A 138 -17.15 9.22 19.87
CA ARG A 138 -17.60 8.88 21.22
C ARG A 138 -16.47 8.97 22.25
N GLU A 139 -15.32 8.40 21.94
CA GLU A 139 -14.17 8.43 22.86
C GLU A 139 -13.65 9.87 23.03
N LEU A 140 -13.56 10.65 21.94
CA LEU A 140 -13.18 12.06 22.00
C LEU A 140 -14.19 12.87 22.83
N ALA A 141 -15.50 12.62 22.66
CA ALA A 141 -16.54 13.30 23.43
C ALA A 141 -16.46 12.98 24.93
N SER A 142 -16.05 11.75 25.30
CA SER A 142 -15.88 11.31 26.69
C SER A 142 -14.72 11.95 27.42
N LEU A 143 -13.74 12.51 26.71
CA LEU A 143 -12.61 13.20 27.31
C LEU A 143 -13.04 14.55 27.89
N PRO A 144 -12.46 14.95 29.07
CA PRO A 144 -12.73 16.27 29.65
C PRO A 144 -12.14 17.39 28.78
N GLY A 145 -12.49 18.62 29.10
CA GLY A 145 -11.93 19.80 28.44
C GLY A 145 -12.61 20.16 27.11
N LYS A 146 -12.19 21.29 26.56
CA LYS A 146 -12.66 21.81 25.27
C LYS A 146 -11.95 21.13 24.11
N PRO A 147 -12.61 20.93 22.98
CA PRO A 147 -11.93 20.49 21.76
C PRO A 147 -11.13 21.65 21.15
N TYR A 148 -9.99 21.33 20.54
CA TYR A 148 -9.20 22.20 19.71
C TYR A 148 -9.31 21.76 18.25
N HIS A 149 -9.35 22.74 17.33
CA HIS A 149 -9.55 22.51 15.92
C HIS A 149 -8.39 23.09 15.13
N PHE A 150 -7.68 22.25 14.40
CA PHE A 150 -6.59 22.67 13.55
C PHE A 150 -6.99 22.45 12.09
N ARG A 151 -7.11 23.54 11.36
CA ARG A 151 -7.43 23.48 9.93
C ARG A 151 -6.16 23.32 9.12
N ALA A 152 -6.18 22.41 8.14
CA ALA A 152 -5.10 22.24 7.18
C ALA A 152 -4.94 23.49 6.31
N GLU A 153 -3.69 23.83 6.00
CA GLU A 153 -3.36 24.83 5.01
C GLU A 153 -3.22 24.13 3.65
N VAL A 154 -4.11 24.46 2.72
CA VAL A 154 -4.09 23.88 1.36
C VAL A 154 -3.74 24.98 0.37
N THR A 155 -2.71 24.75 -0.44
CA THR A 155 -2.28 25.71 -1.47
C THR A 155 -2.28 25.03 -2.85
N GLY A 156 -2.52 25.82 -3.90
CA GLY A 156 -2.54 25.30 -5.27
C GLY A 156 -3.64 24.25 -5.50
N THR A 157 -3.34 23.27 -6.31
CA THR A 157 -4.28 22.18 -6.66
C THR A 157 -3.98 20.93 -5.82
N PHE A 158 -4.80 20.66 -4.83
CA PHE A 158 -4.73 19.44 -4.03
C PHE A 158 -6.16 18.86 -3.85
N PRO A 159 -6.54 17.79 -4.56
CA PRO A 159 -7.91 17.27 -4.53
C PRO A 159 -8.29 16.73 -3.14
N GLU A 160 -9.48 17.09 -2.63
CA GLU A 160 -9.94 16.70 -1.29
C GLU A 160 -9.94 15.17 -1.05
N TYR A 161 -10.30 14.38 -2.08
CA TYR A 161 -10.31 12.92 -1.97
C TYR A 161 -8.92 12.28 -1.81
N THR A 162 -7.85 13.07 -1.98
CA THR A 162 -6.45 12.67 -1.81
C THR A 162 -5.83 13.18 -0.50
N TYR A 163 -6.58 13.89 0.34
CA TYR A 163 -6.05 14.43 1.59
C TYR A 163 -5.44 13.33 2.46
N PRO A 164 -4.18 13.47 2.88
CA PRO A 164 -3.49 12.46 3.68
C PRO A 164 -3.93 12.45 5.15
N ALA A 165 -4.48 13.56 5.62
CA ALA A 165 -5.03 13.76 6.96
C ALA A 165 -6.38 14.47 6.90
N ASP A 166 -7.04 14.59 8.04
CA ASP A 166 -8.32 15.31 8.13
C ASP A 166 -8.10 16.82 7.88
N GLU A 167 -8.93 17.45 7.06
CA GLU A 167 -8.87 18.90 6.80
C GLU A 167 -9.03 19.70 8.08
N ILE A 168 -9.92 19.25 8.95
CA ILE A 168 -10.12 19.83 10.29
C ILE A 168 -9.80 18.72 11.31
N LEU A 169 -8.61 18.79 11.87
CA LEU A 169 -8.20 17.91 12.95
C LEU A 169 -8.83 18.42 14.27
N THR A 170 -9.68 17.60 14.88
CA THR A 170 -10.30 17.90 16.18
C THR A 170 -9.72 16.99 17.24
N ILE A 171 -9.09 17.57 18.28
CA ILE A 171 -8.43 16.83 19.36
C ILE A 171 -8.71 17.45 20.72
N LYS A 172 -8.44 16.67 21.77
CA LYS A 172 -8.43 17.09 23.18
C LYS A 172 -7.19 16.51 23.87
N GLU A 173 -6.84 17.04 25.02
CA GLU A 173 -5.87 16.38 25.92
C GLU A 173 -6.34 14.97 26.28
N GLY A 174 -5.44 14.01 26.33
CA GLY A 174 -5.70 12.59 26.53
C GLY A 174 -6.22 11.86 25.29
N ALA A 175 -6.32 12.54 24.13
CA ALA A 175 -6.74 11.88 22.90
C ALA A 175 -5.72 10.85 22.40
N GLN A 176 -6.19 9.63 22.11
CA GLN A 176 -5.38 8.62 21.46
C GLN A 176 -5.28 8.93 19.98
N ILE A 177 -4.04 9.00 19.49
CA ILE A 177 -3.71 9.36 18.12
C ILE A 177 -2.84 8.30 17.46
N MET A 178 -2.81 8.33 16.13
CA MET A 178 -1.87 7.57 15.31
C MET A 178 -1.15 8.51 14.36
N PHE A 179 0.17 8.34 14.25
CA PHE A 179 0.97 9.11 13.31
C PHE A 179 0.77 8.61 11.88
N LEU A 180 0.74 9.54 10.92
CA LEU A 180 0.44 9.29 9.50
C LEU A 180 1.68 9.35 8.61
N LYS A 181 2.82 9.70 9.18
CA LYS A 181 4.09 9.92 8.48
C LYS A 181 5.24 9.44 9.36
N ASN A 182 6.39 9.18 8.75
CA ASN A 182 7.62 8.96 9.52
C ASN A 182 8.26 10.30 9.82
N ASP A 183 8.77 10.48 11.03
CA ASP A 183 9.60 11.62 11.39
C ASP A 183 10.87 11.60 10.54
N VAL A 184 11.07 12.66 9.76
CA VAL A 184 12.25 12.83 8.90
C VAL A 184 13.38 13.54 9.62
N SER A 185 13.17 13.99 10.87
CA SER A 185 14.20 14.59 11.70
C SER A 185 15.29 13.59 12.08
N LEU A 186 16.42 14.07 12.58
CA LEU A 186 17.50 13.19 13.05
C LEU A 186 17.08 12.36 14.26
N GLU A 187 16.13 12.83 15.04
CA GLU A 187 15.67 12.21 16.28
C GLU A 187 14.74 11.02 16.03
N LYS A 188 14.02 11.00 14.88
CA LYS A 188 13.10 9.91 14.47
C LYS A 188 12.11 9.51 15.57
N ARG A 189 11.47 10.51 16.20
CA ARG A 189 10.62 10.36 17.38
C ARG A 189 9.33 9.57 17.11
N TYR A 190 8.87 9.53 15.86
CA TYR A 190 7.65 8.83 15.48
C TYR A 190 7.75 8.19 14.09
N TYR A 191 6.91 7.21 13.84
CA TYR A 191 6.78 6.54 12.55
C TYR A 191 5.31 6.34 12.19
N ASN A 192 5.03 6.12 10.92
CA ASN A 192 3.67 5.89 10.42
C ASN A 192 3.05 4.64 11.07
N GLY A 193 1.90 4.83 11.71
CA GLY A 193 1.19 3.79 12.45
C GLY A 193 1.52 3.71 13.93
N MET A 194 2.49 4.46 14.44
CA MET A 194 2.76 4.56 15.87
C MET A 194 1.56 5.14 16.60
N ILE A 195 1.18 4.53 17.71
CA ILE A 195 0.09 5.02 18.57
C ILE A 195 0.68 5.95 19.64
N GLY A 196 0.07 7.11 19.77
CA GLY A 196 0.45 8.13 20.74
C GLY A 196 -0.74 8.66 21.51
N GLU A 197 -0.44 9.61 22.38
CA GLU A 197 -1.41 10.35 23.21
C GLU A 197 -1.10 11.83 23.17
N VAL A 198 -2.13 12.65 23.08
CA VAL A 198 -2.01 14.11 23.24
C VAL A 198 -1.85 14.43 24.72
N VAL A 199 -0.68 14.94 25.10
CA VAL A 199 -0.35 15.27 26.50
C VAL A 199 -0.88 16.67 26.86
N ALA A 200 -0.65 17.64 25.98
CA ALA A 200 -1.12 19.00 26.13
C ALA A 200 -1.44 19.59 24.75
N VAL A 201 -2.44 20.46 24.71
CA VAL A 201 -2.84 21.15 23.47
C VAL A 201 -3.35 22.55 23.78
N ASN A 202 -2.93 23.51 22.97
CA ASN A 202 -3.46 24.87 22.94
C ASN A 202 -3.77 25.28 21.49
N ASP A 203 -4.13 26.52 21.25
CA ASP A 203 -4.56 26.99 19.92
C ASP A 203 -3.42 26.97 18.86
N SER A 204 -2.15 26.75 19.25
CA SER A 204 -0.98 26.81 18.37
C SER A 204 -0.03 25.62 18.49
N GLU A 205 -0.11 24.85 19.55
CA GLU A 205 0.87 23.81 19.87
C GLU A 205 0.18 22.51 20.32
N ILE A 206 0.77 21.41 19.93
CA ILE A 206 0.35 20.06 20.33
C ILE A 206 1.57 19.33 20.87
N TYR A 207 1.51 18.91 22.12
CA TYR A 207 2.49 18.03 22.74
C TYR A 207 1.95 16.62 22.77
N VAL A 208 2.75 15.69 22.29
CA VAL A 208 2.38 14.27 22.15
C VAL A 208 3.47 13.38 22.72
N LYS A 209 3.09 12.16 23.11
CA LYS A 209 4.03 11.12 23.50
C LYS A 209 3.65 9.79 22.85
N GLU A 210 4.62 8.89 22.69
CA GLU A 210 4.34 7.50 22.36
C GLU A 210 3.52 6.86 23.49
N LYS A 211 2.56 6.01 23.15
CA LYS A 211 1.75 5.34 24.17
C LYS A 211 2.63 4.39 24.98
N GLY A 212 2.64 4.59 26.30
CA GLY A 212 3.52 3.87 27.23
C GLY A 212 4.88 4.52 27.48
N SER A 213 5.21 5.64 26.82
CA SER A 213 6.40 6.45 27.13
C SER A 213 6.06 7.57 28.13
N GLU A 214 7.06 8.01 28.88
CA GLU A 214 6.96 9.21 29.71
C GLU A 214 7.49 10.46 29.00
N GLU A 215 8.24 10.29 27.90
CA GLU A 215 8.82 11.40 27.15
C GLU A 215 7.77 11.97 26.17
N ASP A 216 7.50 13.25 26.29
CA ASP A 216 6.67 14.02 25.39
C ASP A 216 7.51 14.91 24.47
N PHE A 217 6.94 15.30 23.34
CA PHE A 217 7.59 16.21 22.40
C PHE A 217 6.58 17.11 21.71
N LEU A 218 7.03 18.29 21.29
CA LEU A 218 6.24 19.20 20.47
C LEU A 218 6.08 18.60 19.07
N LEU A 219 4.84 18.41 18.66
CA LEU A 219 4.50 17.97 17.30
C LEU A 219 4.42 19.18 16.38
N LEU A 220 5.09 19.10 15.25
CA LEU A 220 5.03 20.13 14.21
C LEU A 220 4.14 19.69 13.05
N PRO A 221 3.45 20.65 12.38
CA PRO A 221 2.75 20.37 11.14
C PRO A 221 3.73 19.90 10.05
N GLU A 222 3.28 18.93 9.26
CA GLU A 222 4.01 18.37 8.13
C GLU A 222 3.35 18.76 6.81
N GLU A 223 4.13 18.83 5.76
CA GLU A 223 3.66 19.15 4.42
C GLU A 223 3.67 17.92 3.52
N TRP A 224 2.62 17.79 2.71
CA TRP A 224 2.50 16.82 1.61
C TRP A 224 2.36 17.56 0.31
N GLY A 225 3.13 17.17 -0.70
CA GLY A 225 3.06 17.73 -2.05
C GLY A 225 2.14 16.91 -2.96
N ASN A 226 1.33 17.58 -3.76
CA ASN A 226 0.72 17.00 -4.95
C ASN A 226 1.64 17.26 -6.13
N TYR A 227 2.28 16.21 -6.63
CA TYR A 227 3.30 16.31 -7.67
C TYR A 227 2.71 15.95 -9.03
N LYS A 228 3.08 16.74 -10.04
CA LYS A 228 2.88 16.42 -11.44
C LYS A 228 4.21 16.21 -12.12
N TYR A 229 4.27 15.18 -12.93
CA TYR A 229 5.43 14.91 -13.76
C TYR A 229 5.27 15.59 -15.12
N VAL A 230 6.19 16.48 -15.44
CA VAL A 230 6.19 17.23 -16.71
C VAL A 230 7.43 16.87 -17.49
N LEU A 231 7.25 16.55 -18.77
CA LEU A 231 8.38 16.33 -19.68
C LEU A 231 8.96 17.67 -20.10
N ASN A 232 10.23 17.91 -19.81
CA ASN A 232 10.96 19.01 -20.39
C ASN A 232 11.24 18.68 -21.86
N GLU A 233 10.68 19.46 -22.78
CA GLU A 233 10.79 19.19 -24.21
C GLU A 233 12.21 19.38 -24.77
N GLU A 234 13.03 20.20 -24.12
CA GLU A 234 14.41 20.47 -24.54
C GLU A 234 15.37 19.38 -24.05
N THR A 235 15.34 19.07 -22.75
CA THR A 235 16.25 18.06 -22.16
C THR A 235 15.73 16.64 -22.29
N LYS A 236 14.42 16.44 -22.59
CA LYS A 236 13.71 15.15 -22.58
C LYS A 236 13.71 14.46 -21.20
N GLU A 237 13.96 15.22 -20.16
CA GLU A 237 13.91 14.74 -18.78
C GLU A 237 12.52 14.98 -18.18
N ILE A 238 12.11 14.06 -17.30
CA ILE A 238 10.88 14.21 -16.53
C ILE A 238 11.24 14.96 -15.26
N THR A 239 10.60 16.12 -15.05
CA THR A 239 10.76 16.93 -13.85
C THR A 239 9.49 16.86 -13.01
N GLU A 240 9.64 16.85 -11.69
CA GLU A 240 8.53 16.95 -10.75
C GLU A 240 8.19 18.43 -10.54
N VAL A 241 6.91 18.75 -10.68
CA VAL A 241 6.37 20.08 -10.38
C VAL A 241 5.31 19.93 -9.30
N ILE A 242 5.41 20.71 -8.25
CA ILE A 242 4.41 20.77 -7.19
C ILE A 242 3.20 21.55 -7.72
N GLU A 243 2.05 20.90 -7.86
CA GLU A 243 0.78 21.55 -8.24
C GLU A 243 0.06 22.14 -7.04
N GLY A 244 0.26 21.57 -5.87
CA GLY A 244 -0.32 22.06 -4.62
C GLY A 244 0.30 21.39 -3.42
N THR A 245 0.08 21.98 -2.24
CA THR A 245 0.53 21.43 -0.96
C THR A 245 -0.62 21.33 0.03
N PHE A 246 -0.52 20.36 0.92
CA PHE A 246 -1.42 20.15 2.05
C PHE A 246 -0.56 20.11 3.32
N ARG A 247 -0.76 21.05 4.24
CA ARG A 247 0.00 21.16 5.48
C ARG A 247 -0.93 20.97 6.68
N GLN A 248 -0.63 19.97 7.51
CA GLN A 248 -1.41 19.61 8.69
C GLN A 248 -0.53 18.87 9.70
N TYR A 249 -0.95 18.75 10.93
CA TYR A 249 -0.35 17.84 11.89
C TYR A 249 -0.46 16.39 11.40
N PRO A 250 0.62 15.60 11.40
CA PRO A 250 0.66 14.25 10.81
C PRO A 250 0.03 13.21 11.74
N ILE A 251 -1.15 13.48 12.27
CA ILE A 251 -1.88 12.61 13.20
C ILE A 251 -3.36 12.50 12.86
N ARG A 252 -3.99 11.46 13.36
CA ARG A 252 -5.45 11.28 13.41
C ARG A 252 -5.87 10.62 14.70
N LEU A 253 -7.15 10.73 15.06
CA LEU A 253 -7.73 9.93 16.15
C LEU A 253 -7.61 8.44 15.85
N ALA A 254 -7.26 7.65 16.84
CA ALA A 254 -6.91 6.25 16.66
C ALA A 254 -7.39 5.31 17.77
N TRP A 255 -8.57 5.53 18.35
CA TRP A 255 -9.24 4.48 19.11
C TRP A 255 -9.80 3.39 18.19
N ALA A 256 -10.21 3.79 16.98
CA ALA A 256 -10.61 2.85 15.94
C ALA A 256 -10.14 3.28 14.55
N ILE A 257 -9.77 2.30 13.73
CA ILE A 257 -9.49 2.45 12.29
C ILE A 257 -10.12 1.29 11.53
N THR A 258 -10.27 1.44 10.21
CA THR A 258 -10.70 0.30 9.39
C THR A 258 -9.58 -0.69 9.11
N ILE A 259 -9.94 -1.95 8.90
CA ILE A 259 -9.01 -3.02 8.50
C ILE A 259 -8.24 -2.61 7.23
N HIS A 260 -8.89 -1.94 6.27
CA HIS A 260 -8.22 -1.42 5.07
C HIS A 260 -7.11 -0.41 5.41
N LYS A 261 -7.40 0.54 6.28
CA LYS A 261 -6.41 1.56 6.69
C LYS A 261 -5.31 0.99 7.58
N SER A 262 -5.54 -0.16 8.22
CA SER A 262 -4.53 -0.86 9.02
C SER A 262 -3.54 -1.69 8.17
N GLN A 263 -3.77 -1.82 6.88
CA GLN A 263 -2.89 -2.59 6.00
C GLN A 263 -1.48 -1.99 6.00
N GLY A 264 -0.47 -2.82 6.19
CA GLY A 264 0.93 -2.38 6.35
C GLY A 264 1.33 -2.00 7.77
N LEU A 265 0.38 -1.68 8.65
CA LEU A 265 0.64 -1.31 10.03
C LEU A 265 0.78 -2.55 10.94
N THR A 266 1.34 -2.35 12.13
CA THR A 266 1.50 -3.38 13.16
C THR A 266 1.19 -2.78 14.51
N PHE A 267 0.43 -3.48 15.35
CA PHE A 267 0.01 -3.00 16.66
C PHE A 267 0.41 -4.02 17.74
N GLU A 268 0.82 -3.49 18.89
CA GLU A 268 1.07 -4.33 20.07
C GLU A 268 -0.24 -4.94 20.58
N ARG A 269 -1.33 -4.14 20.55
CA ARG A 269 -2.64 -4.52 21.06
C ARG A 269 -3.76 -4.10 20.11
N ALA A 270 -4.65 -5.03 19.80
CA ALA A 270 -5.76 -4.78 18.89
C ALA A 270 -7.06 -5.46 19.37
N ILE A 271 -8.18 -4.74 19.21
CA ILE A 271 -9.53 -5.27 19.37
C ILE A 271 -10.10 -5.46 17.97
N ILE A 272 -10.51 -6.69 17.66
CA ILE A 272 -10.99 -7.02 16.32
C ILE A 272 -12.48 -7.36 16.37
N ASP A 273 -13.28 -6.62 15.59
CA ASP A 273 -14.66 -6.98 15.28
C ASP A 273 -14.74 -7.54 13.86
N ALA A 274 -14.78 -8.87 13.75
CA ALA A 274 -14.83 -9.59 12.49
C ALA A 274 -16.27 -10.01 12.08
N ARG A 275 -17.32 -9.60 12.84
CA ARG A 275 -18.72 -10.02 12.58
C ARG A 275 -19.20 -9.70 11.18
N ASN A 276 -18.76 -8.56 10.65
CA ASN A 276 -19.21 -8.02 9.38
C ASN A 276 -18.11 -8.07 8.31
N SER A 277 -17.21 -9.05 8.38
CA SER A 277 -16.26 -9.29 7.28
C SER A 277 -17.03 -9.66 6.02
N PHE A 278 -16.78 -8.94 4.92
CA PHE A 278 -17.51 -9.09 3.66
C PHE A 278 -16.60 -9.35 2.45
N ALA A 279 -15.29 -9.32 2.63
CA ALA A 279 -14.34 -9.47 1.54
C ALA A 279 -13.23 -10.48 1.88
N HIS A 280 -12.69 -11.09 0.84
CA HIS A 280 -11.53 -11.96 0.92
C HIS A 280 -10.37 -11.30 1.67
N GLY A 281 -9.74 -12.05 2.55
CA GLY A 281 -8.55 -11.64 3.30
C GLY A 281 -8.78 -10.65 4.46
N GLN A 282 -9.99 -10.10 4.66
CA GLN A 282 -10.23 -9.12 5.72
C GLN A 282 -9.91 -9.65 7.12
N THR A 283 -10.37 -10.85 7.44
CA THR A 283 -10.13 -11.49 8.75
C THR A 283 -8.64 -11.76 8.95
N TYR A 284 -7.97 -12.31 7.95
CA TYR A 284 -6.52 -12.53 8.01
C TYR A 284 -5.76 -11.21 8.20
N VAL A 285 -6.09 -10.17 7.43
CA VAL A 285 -5.45 -8.86 7.58
C VAL A 285 -5.65 -8.32 8.99
N ALA A 286 -6.86 -8.35 9.53
CA ALA A 286 -7.13 -7.86 10.87
C ALA A 286 -6.31 -8.59 11.94
N LEU A 287 -6.37 -9.93 11.95
CA LEU A 287 -5.63 -10.77 12.91
C LEU A 287 -4.11 -10.56 12.80
N SER A 288 -3.60 -10.49 11.57
CA SER A 288 -2.17 -10.33 11.32
C SER A 288 -1.62 -8.92 11.66
N ARG A 289 -2.47 -7.96 12.03
CA ARG A 289 -2.01 -6.64 12.51
C ARG A 289 -1.43 -6.71 13.90
N CYS A 290 -1.86 -7.65 14.72
CA CYS A 290 -1.36 -7.83 16.09
C CYS A 290 -0.02 -8.56 16.10
N LYS A 291 0.91 -8.13 16.96
CA LYS A 291 2.22 -8.74 17.12
C LYS A 291 2.16 -10.11 17.76
N THR A 292 1.33 -10.26 18.80
CA THR A 292 1.22 -11.46 19.63
C THR A 292 -0.24 -11.87 19.81
N LEU A 293 -0.46 -13.12 20.17
CA LEU A 293 -1.80 -13.62 20.51
C LEU A 293 -2.35 -12.94 21.78
N GLU A 294 -1.48 -12.64 22.75
CA GLU A 294 -1.87 -11.99 24.00
C GLU A 294 -2.40 -10.58 23.80
N GLY A 295 -1.84 -9.84 22.84
CA GLY A 295 -2.30 -8.49 22.51
C GLY A 295 -3.61 -8.44 21.73
N LEU A 296 -4.10 -9.62 21.27
CA LEU A 296 -5.33 -9.75 20.52
C LEU A 296 -6.54 -9.87 21.43
N VAL A 297 -7.59 -9.09 21.18
CA VAL A 297 -8.92 -9.26 21.75
C VAL A 297 -9.94 -9.36 20.62
N LEU A 298 -10.80 -10.36 20.65
CA LEU A 298 -11.93 -10.48 19.75
C LEU A 298 -13.18 -9.91 20.43
N GLU A 299 -13.84 -8.98 19.78
CA GLU A 299 -15.10 -8.39 20.26
C GLU A 299 -16.31 -9.32 20.03
N SER A 300 -16.17 -10.22 19.08
CA SER A 300 -17.13 -11.27 18.77
C SER A 300 -16.43 -12.58 18.44
N PRO A 301 -17.07 -13.73 18.69
CA PRO A 301 -16.49 -15.00 18.30
C PRO A 301 -16.24 -15.07 16.81
N LEU A 302 -15.05 -15.53 16.44
CA LEU A 302 -14.71 -15.78 15.03
C LEU A 302 -15.42 -17.04 14.58
N ARG A 303 -16.14 -16.93 13.47
CA ARG A 303 -16.84 -18.05 12.83
C ARG A 303 -16.20 -18.38 11.50
N LYS A 304 -16.41 -19.60 11.01
CA LYS A 304 -15.85 -20.05 9.74
C LYS A 304 -16.29 -19.19 8.56
N GLU A 305 -17.52 -18.69 8.60
CA GLU A 305 -18.10 -17.80 7.58
C GLU A 305 -17.41 -16.44 7.49
N ALA A 306 -16.69 -16.03 8.55
CA ALA A 306 -15.91 -14.79 8.55
C ALA A 306 -14.54 -14.96 7.83
N ILE A 307 -14.14 -16.21 7.53
CA ILE A 307 -12.92 -16.51 6.78
C ILE A 307 -13.33 -16.69 5.32
N ILE A 308 -13.33 -15.57 4.60
CA ILE A 308 -13.74 -15.54 3.20
C ILE A 308 -12.52 -15.77 2.33
N SER A 309 -12.53 -16.83 1.53
CA SER A 309 -11.54 -17.13 0.50
C SER A 309 -12.06 -16.78 -0.90
N ASP A 310 -11.13 -16.56 -1.82
CA ASP A 310 -11.42 -16.36 -3.24
C ASP A 310 -10.82 -17.53 -4.04
N SER A 311 -11.70 -18.29 -4.68
CA SER A 311 -11.29 -19.47 -5.46
C SER A 311 -10.34 -19.12 -6.63
N VAL A 312 -10.43 -17.92 -7.17
CA VAL A 312 -9.54 -17.43 -8.23
C VAL A 312 -8.13 -17.24 -7.70
N VAL A 313 -8.01 -16.65 -6.51
CA VAL A 313 -6.73 -16.50 -5.81
C VAL A 313 -6.15 -17.85 -5.43
N ASP A 314 -6.98 -18.75 -4.89
CA ASP A 314 -6.55 -20.09 -4.48
C ASP A 314 -6.01 -20.89 -5.67
N ASN A 315 -6.66 -20.80 -6.85
CA ASN A 315 -6.21 -21.46 -8.06
C ASN A 315 -4.89 -20.88 -8.57
N PHE A 316 -4.76 -19.57 -8.60
CA PHE A 316 -3.52 -18.90 -8.99
C PHE A 316 -2.36 -19.27 -8.04
N THR A 317 -2.59 -19.29 -6.72
CA THR A 317 -1.59 -19.68 -5.73
C THR A 317 -1.12 -21.13 -5.94
N LYS A 318 -2.04 -22.07 -6.21
CA LYS A 318 -1.70 -23.47 -6.54
C LYS A 318 -0.88 -23.59 -7.83
N GLU A 319 -1.16 -22.74 -8.81
CA GLU A 319 -0.37 -22.70 -10.05
C GLU A 319 1.05 -22.18 -9.78
N VAL A 320 1.20 -21.13 -8.99
CA VAL A 320 2.49 -20.60 -8.53
C VAL A 320 3.30 -21.66 -7.78
N GLU A 321 2.66 -22.38 -6.85
CA GLU A 321 3.33 -23.48 -6.11
C GLU A 321 3.84 -24.59 -7.03
N ARG A 322 3.07 -24.99 -8.04
CA ARG A 322 3.48 -26.00 -9.02
C ARG A 322 4.65 -25.53 -9.88
N ASN A 323 4.74 -24.22 -10.13
CA ASN A 323 5.72 -23.60 -11.01
C ASN A 323 6.85 -22.91 -10.22
N LYS A 324 7.10 -23.31 -8.97
CA LYS A 324 8.21 -22.75 -8.16
C LYS A 324 9.54 -22.92 -8.91
N PRO A 325 10.31 -21.83 -9.07
CA PRO A 325 11.56 -21.88 -9.81
C PRO A 325 12.62 -22.72 -9.07
N GLY A 326 13.19 -23.69 -9.77
CA GLY A 326 14.33 -24.44 -9.27
C GLY A 326 15.66 -23.71 -9.50
N ASN A 327 16.71 -24.12 -8.80
CA ASN A 327 18.07 -23.53 -8.92
C ASN A 327 18.60 -23.51 -10.36
N LYS A 328 18.29 -24.54 -11.16
CA LYS A 328 18.68 -24.60 -12.57
C LYS A 328 18.02 -23.50 -13.38
N GLN A 329 16.72 -23.31 -13.21
CA GLN A 329 15.96 -22.26 -13.92
C GLN A 329 16.49 -20.87 -13.55
N LEU A 330 16.77 -20.60 -12.27
CA LEU A 330 17.37 -19.35 -11.81
C LEU A 330 18.73 -19.10 -12.47
N SER A 331 19.61 -20.14 -12.56
CA SER A 331 20.91 -20.05 -13.23
C SER A 331 20.76 -19.77 -14.73
N ASP A 332 19.80 -20.42 -15.39
CA ASP A 332 19.59 -20.21 -16.82
C ASP A 332 19.02 -18.81 -17.11
N MET A 333 18.14 -18.28 -16.27
CA MET A 333 17.64 -16.91 -16.37
C MET A 333 18.77 -15.89 -16.12
N GLN A 334 19.65 -16.14 -15.16
CA GLN A 334 20.81 -15.29 -14.92
C GLN A 334 21.73 -15.23 -16.16
N LYS A 335 21.98 -16.39 -16.79
CA LYS A 335 22.77 -16.43 -18.05
C LYS A 335 22.07 -15.67 -19.17
N ALA A 336 20.75 -15.86 -19.35
CA ALA A 336 19.98 -15.15 -20.35
C ALA A 336 20.06 -13.62 -20.15
N TYR A 337 19.94 -13.16 -18.91
CA TYR A 337 20.11 -11.75 -18.58
C TYR A 337 21.49 -11.20 -18.95
N PHE A 338 22.57 -11.94 -18.68
CA PHE A 338 23.92 -11.53 -19.12
C PHE A 338 24.07 -11.50 -20.64
N PHE A 339 23.44 -12.43 -21.36
CA PHE A 339 23.40 -12.39 -22.81
C PHE A 339 22.64 -11.18 -23.35
N ASP A 340 21.53 -10.81 -22.73
CA ASP A 340 20.78 -9.60 -23.09
C ASP A 340 21.62 -8.34 -22.86
N LEU A 341 22.33 -8.23 -21.73
CA LEU A 341 23.24 -7.12 -21.46
C LEU A 341 24.37 -7.03 -22.51
N LEU A 342 24.95 -8.17 -22.90
CA LEU A 342 25.95 -8.21 -23.95
C LEU A 342 25.39 -7.79 -25.31
N SER A 343 24.16 -8.25 -25.63
CA SER A 343 23.47 -7.88 -26.87
C SER A 343 23.17 -6.38 -26.92
N ASP A 344 22.77 -5.80 -25.80
CA ASP A 344 22.51 -4.35 -25.68
C ASP A 344 23.83 -3.55 -25.82
N LEU A 345 24.94 -4.04 -25.31
CA LEU A 345 26.26 -3.41 -25.48
C LEU A 345 26.67 -3.31 -26.95
N PHE A 346 26.31 -4.31 -27.75
CA PHE A 346 26.57 -4.35 -29.19
C PHE A 346 25.40 -3.88 -30.06
N ASN A 347 24.43 -3.21 -29.44
CA ASN A 347 23.29 -2.64 -30.17
C ASN A 347 23.66 -1.28 -30.77
N PHE A 348 23.93 -1.29 -32.07
CA PHE A 348 24.27 -0.09 -32.85
C PHE A 348 23.06 0.63 -33.45
N TYR A 349 21.85 0.32 -33.02
CA TYR A 349 20.61 0.92 -33.57
C TYR A 349 20.61 2.44 -33.48
N SER A 350 21.04 3.04 -32.38
CA SER A 350 21.16 4.51 -32.25
C SER A 350 22.14 5.12 -33.25
N LEU A 351 23.26 4.43 -33.47
CA LEU A 351 24.28 4.83 -34.46
C LEU A 351 23.70 4.74 -35.88
N GLU A 352 23.01 3.64 -36.19
CA GLU A 352 22.34 3.46 -37.47
C GLU A 352 21.29 4.55 -37.74
N GLN A 353 20.50 4.90 -36.75
CA GLN A 353 19.52 5.99 -36.87
C GLN A 353 20.20 7.36 -37.05
N ALA A 354 21.30 7.62 -36.35
CA ALA A 354 22.08 8.83 -36.52
C ALA A 354 22.69 8.91 -37.94
N TYR A 355 23.23 7.79 -38.42
CA TYR A 355 23.74 7.69 -39.77
C TYR A 355 22.65 7.92 -40.83
N LYS A 356 21.51 7.28 -40.72
CA LYS A 356 20.35 7.50 -41.62
C LYS A 356 19.89 8.95 -41.62
N ARG A 357 19.93 9.60 -40.46
CA ARG A 357 19.60 11.04 -40.34
C ARG A 357 20.63 11.92 -41.04
N LEU A 358 21.90 11.61 -40.83
CA LEU A 358 23.00 12.31 -41.51
C LEU A 358 22.91 12.18 -43.06
N LEU A 359 22.66 10.98 -43.56
CA LEU A 359 22.48 10.74 -44.99
C LEU A 359 21.32 11.59 -45.55
N ARG A 360 20.20 11.62 -44.84
CA ARG A 360 19.02 12.43 -45.25
C ARG A 360 19.37 13.93 -45.32
N MET A 361 20.08 14.44 -44.30
CA MET A 361 20.51 15.85 -44.29
C MET A 361 21.48 16.13 -45.44
N LEU A 362 22.38 15.21 -45.77
CA LEU A 362 23.27 15.35 -46.92
C LEU A 362 22.50 15.39 -48.24
N ASP A 363 21.53 14.51 -48.44
CA ASP A 363 20.74 14.41 -49.67
C ASP A 363 19.76 15.61 -49.83
N GLU A 364 19.11 16.01 -48.75
CA GLU A 364 18.03 17.05 -48.80
C GLU A 364 18.58 18.45 -48.76
N ASP A 365 19.66 18.69 -48.01
CA ASP A 365 20.18 20.04 -47.78
C ASP A 365 21.48 20.30 -48.52
N LEU A 366 22.52 19.43 -48.35
CA LEU A 366 23.87 19.72 -48.87
C LEU A 366 23.98 19.49 -50.37
N TYR A 367 23.50 18.35 -50.87
CA TYR A 367 23.62 18.03 -52.30
C TYR A 367 22.70 18.89 -53.20
N LYS A 368 21.58 19.39 -52.68
CA LYS A 368 20.76 20.36 -53.37
C LYS A 368 21.46 21.71 -53.51
N LEU A 369 22.18 22.15 -52.49
CA LEU A 369 22.93 23.39 -52.47
C LEU A 369 24.22 23.32 -53.24
N TYR A 370 24.88 22.12 -53.23
CA TYR A 370 26.21 21.89 -53.83
C TYR A 370 26.24 20.63 -54.69
N PRO A 371 25.56 20.62 -55.87
CA PRO A 371 25.45 19.42 -56.71
C PRO A 371 26.78 18.83 -57.22
N LYS A 372 27.89 19.58 -57.10
CA LYS A 372 29.22 19.17 -57.51
C LYS A 372 30.00 18.42 -56.40
N LEU A 373 29.40 18.19 -55.24
CA LEU A 373 30.02 17.43 -54.13
C LEU A 373 29.70 15.92 -54.17
N LEU A 374 28.92 15.48 -55.14
CA LEU A 374 28.65 14.07 -55.41
C LEU A 374 29.82 13.43 -56.17
#